data_512b9636e7e4905b53f9ba2e97c7e568
#
_entry.id   512b9636e7e4905b53f9ba2e97c7e568
#
_cell.length_a   1.000
_cell.length_b   1.000
_cell.length_c   1.000
_cell.angle_alpha   90.00
_cell.angle_beta   90.00
_cell.angle_gamma   90.00
#
_symmetry.space_group_name_H-M   'P 1'
#
loop_
_entity.id
_entity.type
_entity.pdbx_description
1 polymer ?
#
loop_
_entity_poly.entity_id
_entity_poly.type
_entity_poly.pdbx_seq_one_letter_code
_entity_poly.pdbx_strand_id
1 'polypeptide(L)'
;MKKTLIILQLMLLILSCGHTQKSVSGAEENKSVRLGPDFNADSAYAFCAAQCHFGPRVMNSEAHDRCGEWIAAQFRRFGMRVIEQKADFRGYDGTILHGTNIIASFKPEATDRVLLCAHWDSRPWADNDADSSNWRKPVLAANDGASGVAVLLELARLLQQADSLRIGVDFICFDAEDWGTPQWSKTGDDSDTWALGSHYWAAHPHVEGYDARYGILLDMVGGQGARFYHEGISLRYAREVVYQVWAAAQTLGYGSYFISDEGGMITDDHIPINQTANIPTIDIIPYHPDCQESSFGPTWHTVHDDMDHIDRNTLLAVGQTLVQVLFSE
;
A
#
# COMPACT_ATOMS: atom_id res chain seq x y z
N MET A 1 41.41 -32.53 -80.97
CA MET A 1 40.22 -33.23 -80.46
C MET A 1 39.46 -32.28 -79.59
N LYS A 2 38.46 -31.59 -80.15
CA LYS A 2 37.61 -30.58 -79.45
C LYS A 2 36.22 -31.19 -79.27
N LYS A 3 35.75 -31.38 -78.06
CA LYS A 3 34.38 -31.80 -77.78
C LYS A 3 33.53 -30.54 -77.48
N THR A 4 32.60 -30.33 -78.38
CA THR A 4 31.60 -29.26 -78.32
C THR A 4 30.48 -29.69 -77.39
N LEU A 5 30.17 -28.88 -76.33
CA LEU A 5 29.10 -29.10 -75.42
C LEU A 5 27.91 -28.23 -75.87
N ILE A 6 26.81 -28.88 -76.23
CA ILE A 6 25.53 -28.22 -76.60
C ILE A 6 24.75 -28.03 -75.33
N ILE A 7 24.44 -26.73 -74.95
CA ILE A 7 23.57 -26.38 -73.86
C ILE A 7 22.16 -26.20 -74.38
N LEU A 8 21.25 -27.08 -73.95
CA LEU A 8 19.82 -27.00 -74.22
C LEU A 8 19.13 -26.12 -73.17
N GLN A 9 18.65 -24.92 -73.55
CA GLN A 9 17.86 -24.06 -72.70
C GLN A 9 16.39 -24.54 -72.66
N LEU A 10 15.96 -25.02 -71.54
CA LEU A 10 14.58 -25.35 -71.25
C LEU A 10 13.88 -24.11 -70.61
N MET A 11 13.00 -23.46 -71.35
CA MET A 11 12.15 -22.39 -70.89
C MET A 11 11.00 -22.95 -70.05
N LEU A 12 10.99 -22.78 -68.72
CA LEU A 12 9.86 -23.12 -67.91
C LEU A 12 8.99 -21.82 -67.74
N LEU A 13 7.80 -21.87 -68.32
CA LEU A 13 6.72 -20.92 -68.05
C LEU A 13 6.14 -21.21 -66.67
N ILE A 14 6.38 -20.33 -65.70
CA ILE A 14 5.72 -20.37 -64.40
C ILE A 14 4.45 -19.54 -64.50
N LEU A 15 3.29 -20.21 -64.47
CA LEU A 15 2.00 -19.57 -64.24
C LEU A 15 1.94 -19.15 -62.76
N SER A 16 1.98 -17.86 -62.49
CA SER A 16 1.76 -17.28 -61.19
C SER A 16 0.25 -17.22 -60.90
N CYS A 17 -0.27 -18.18 -60.13
CA CYS A 17 -1.55 -18.05 -59.47
C CYS A 17 -1.39 -17.09 -58.29
N GLY A 18 -1.92 -15.87 -58.42
CA GLY A 18 -1.98 -14.91 -57.33
C GLY A 18 -2.93 -15.40 -56.21
N HIS A 19 -2.35 -15.94 -55.12
CA HIS A 19 -3.06 -16.09 -53.87
C HIS A 19 -2.94 -14.76 -53.14
N THR A 20 -4.04 -14.05 -53.11
CA THR A 20 -4.21 -12.87 -52.22
C THR A 20 -4.24 -13.42 -50.78
N GLN A 21 -3.10 -13.41 -50.11
CA GLN A 21 -3.03 -13.58 -48.67
C GLN A 21 -3.73 -12.37 -48.01
N LYS A 22 -4.97 -12.56 -47.57
CA LYS A 22 -5.59 -11.66 -46.61
C LYS A 22 -4.69 -11.70 -45.37
N SER A 23 -3.94 -10.63 -45.16
CA SER A 23 -3.34 -10.33 -43.84
C SER A 23 -4.46 -10.21 -42.82
N VAL A 24 -4.59 -11.22 -41.98
CA VAL A 24 -5.36 -11.11 -40.72
C VAL A 24 -4.52 -10.23 -39.78
N SER A 25 -4.57 -8.93 -39.99
CA SER A 25 -4.14 -7.96 -39.00
C SER A 25 -5.34 -7.67 -38.12
N GLY A 26 -5.41 -8.33 -37.01
CA GLY A 26 -6.47 -8.16 -36.04
C GLY A 26 -6.10 -8.87 -34.74
N ALA A 27 -4.87 -8.63 -34.23
CA ALA A 27 -4.72 -8.63 -32.80
C ALA A 27 -5.41 -7.32 -32.35
N GLU A 28 -6.68 -7.38 -31.96
CA GLU A 28 -7.25 -6.38 -31.08
C GLU A 28 -6.30 -6.37 -29.87
N GLU A 29 -5.48 -5.33 -29.75
CA GLU A 29 -4.89 -4.96 -28.47
C GLU A 29 -6.09 -4.83 -27.54
N ASN A 30 -6.22 -5.79 -26.65
CA ASN A 30 -7.15 -5.75 -25.55
C ASN A 30 -6.66 -4.58 -24.66
N LYS A 31 -7.06 -3.34 -25.02
CA LYS A 31 -6.78 -2.16 -24.22
C LYS A 31 -7.40 -2.44 -22.88
N SER A 32 -6.57 -2.76 -21.92
CA SER A 32 -6.97 -2.90 -20.53
C SER A 32 -7.79 -1.67 -20.15
N VAL A 33 -9.04 -1.90 -19.79
CA VAL A 33 -9.95 -0.80 -19.46
C VAL A 33 -9.58 -0.29 -18.08
N ARG A 34 -9.08 0.94 -18.02
CA ARG A 34 -8.88 1.65 -16.77
C ARG A 34 -10.25 1.98 -16.18
N LEU A 35 -10.46 1.59 -14.92
CA LEU A 35 -11.69 1.81 -14.18
C LEU A 35 -11.52 2.96 -13.18
N GLY A 36 -12.63 3.63 -12.87
CA GLY A 36 -12.65 4.69 -11.86
C GLY A 36 -11.98 6.00 -12.27
N PRO A 37 -11.91 6.97 -11.36
CA PRO A 37 -11.28 8.27 -11.57
C PRO A 37 -9.75 8.19 -11.59
N ASP A 38 -9.10 9.26 -12.04
CA ASP A 38 -7.67 9.42 -11.96
C ASP A 38 -7.24 9.71 -10.52
N PHE A 39 -6.32 8.92 -9.99
CA PHE A 39 -5.68 9.20 -8.72
C PHE A 39 -4.74 10.39 -8.85
N ASN A 40 -4.82 11.34 -7.93
CA ASN A 40 -4.00 12.55 -7.96
C ASN A 40 -2.80 12.42 -7.02
N ALA A 41 -1.64 12.11 -7.59
CA ALA A 41 -0.40 11.95 -6.84
C ALA A 41 0.09 13.24 -6.16
N ASP A 42 -0.17 14.42 -6.73
CA ASP A 42 0.18 15.70 -6.10
C ASP A 42 -0.67 15.96 -4.87
N SER A 43 -1.94 15.56 -4.91
CA SER A 43 -2.84 15.64 -3.74
C SER A 43 -2.36 14.69 -2.63
N ALA A 44 -2.04 13.43 -2.96
CA ALA A 44 -1.50 12.47 -2.00
C ALA A 44 -0.17 12.97 -1.40
N TYR A 45 0.74 13.46 -2.23
CA TYR A 45 2.00 14.06 -1.76
C TYR A 45 1.74 15.23 -0.81
N ALA A 46 0.76 16.09 -1.12
CA ALA A 46 0.40 17.21 -0.24
C ALA A 46 -0.19 16.74 1.09
N PHE A 47 -0.98 15.64 1.13
CA PHE A 47 -1.47 15.04 2.36
C PHE A 47 -0.34 14.41 3.20
N CYS A 48 0.65 13.79 2.55
CA CYS A 48 1.85 13.30 3.23
C CYS A 48 2.64 14.46 3.87
N ALA A 49 2.93 15.50 3.09
CA ALA A 49 3.62 16.69 3.57
C ALA A 49 2.88 17.41 4.70
N ALA A 50 1.55 17.44 4.66
CA ALA A 50 0.74 18.06 5.72
C ALA A 50 0.86 17.31 7.06
N GLN A 51 0.91 15.97 7.04
CA GLN A 51 1.17 15.16 8.23
C GLN A 51 2.57 15.44 8.81
N CYS A 52 3.59 15.44 7.93
CA CYS A 52 4.97 15.74 8.31
C CYS A 52 5.14 17.17 8.88
N HIS A 53 4.29 18.12 8.48
CA HIS A 53 4.33 19.50 8.98
C HIS A 53 4.01 19.60 10.47
N PHE A 54 3.27 18.66 11.05
CA PHE A 54 3.05 18.59 12.50
C PHE A 54 4.33 18.19 13.27
N GLY A 55 5.30 17.59 12.58
CA GLY A 55 6.48 16.95 13.14
C GLY A 55 6.29 15.44 13.32
N PRO A 56 7.23 14.75 13.98
CA PRO A 56 7.10 13.36 14.35
C PRO A 56 5.83 13.11 15.17
N ARG A 57 4.98 12.19 14.69
CA ARG A 57 3.69 11.84 15.32
C ARG A 57 3.91 10.75 16.38
N VAL A 58 4.91 10.99 17.24
CA VAL A 58 5.24 10.07 18.33
C VAL A 58 4.10 10.05 19.34
N MET A 59 3.71 8.85 19.76
CA MET A 59 2.68 8.63 20.76
C MET A 59 2.83 9.57 21.98
N ASN A 60 1.72 10.06 22.50
CA ASN A 60 1.65 10.99 23.65
C ASN A 60 2.27 12.38 23.40
N SER A 61 2.54 12.77 22.16
CA SER A 61 3.05 14.10 21.83
C SER A 61 1.94 15.03 21.31
N GLU A 62 2.14 16.34 21.44
CA GLU A 62 1.23 17.34 20.86
C GLU A 62 1.15 17.22 19.31
N ALA A 63 2.26 16.86 18.64
CA ALA A 63 2.30 16.64 17.21
C ALA A 63 1.39 15.48 16.80
N HIS A 64 1.41 14.39 17.56
CA HIS A 64 0.53 13.24 17.39
C HIS A 64 -0.95 13.66 17.54
N ASP A 65 -1.33 14.27 18.67
CA ASP A 65 -2.71 14.66 18.93
C ASP A 65 -3.26 15.55 17.81
N ARG A 66 -2.51 16.60 17.43
CA ARG A 66 -2.91 17.54 16.38
C ARG A 66 -3.01 16.90 15.00
N CYS A 67 -2.11 15.97 14.67
CA CYS A 67 -2.16 15.24 13.40
C CYS A 67 -3.37 14.31 13.35
N GLY A 68 -3.66 13.56 14.40
CA GLY A 68 -4.85 12.72 14.49
C GLY A 68 -6.16 13.50 14.31
N GLU A 69 -6.29 14.65 15.00
CA GLU A 69 -7.43 15.56 14.82
C GLU A 69 -7.54 16.03 13.36
N TRP A 70 -6.42 16.37 12.74
CA TRP A 70 -6.39 16.81 11.34
C TRP A 70 -6.79 15.68 10.36
N ILE A 71 -6.28 14.45 10.53
CA ILE A 71 -6.66 13.28 9.71
C ILE A 71 -8.17 13.05 9.80
N ALA A 72 -8.72 13.00 11.03
CA ALA A 72 -10.14 12.82 11.24
C ALA A 72 -10.98 13.94 10.58
N ALA A 73 -10.49 15.20 10.66
CA ALA A 73 -11.13 16.34 10.01
C ALA A 73 -11.11 16.24 8.48
N GLN A 74 -10.02 15.73 7.87
CA GLN A 74 -9.98 15.52 6.40
C GLN A 74 -11.01 14.47 5.96
N PHE A 75 -11.10 13.33 6.63
CA PHE A 75 -12.12 12.33 6.30
C PHE A 75 -13.55 12.91 6.43
N ARG A 76 -13.83 13.66 7.50
CA ARG A 76 -15.13 14.36 7.63
C ARG A 76 -15.38 15.35 6.50
N ARG A 77 -14.36 16.10 6.08
CA ARG A 77 -14.45 17.05 4.95
C ARG A 77 -14.80 16.34 3.65
N PHE A 78 -14.35 15.08 3.47
CA PHE A 78 -14.67 14.25 2.30
C PHE A 78 -16.00 13.50 2.45
N GLY A 79 -16.82 13.85 3.47
CA GLY A 79 -18.16 13.29 3.65
C GLY A 79 -18.18 11.89 4.26
N MET A 80 -17.08 11.41 4.82
CA MET A 80 -17.02 10.11 5.49
C MET A 80 -17.65 10.20 6.89
N ARG A 81 -18.30 9.11 7.32
CA ARG A 81 -18.68 8.95 8.74
C ARG A 81 -17.42 8.55 9.51
N VAL A 82 -17.02 9.38 10.47
CA VAL A 82 -15.78 9.18 11.23
C VAL A 82 -16.07 8.76 12.67
N ILE A 83 -15.38 7.71 13.11
CA ILE A 83 -15.33 7.25 14.50
C ILE A 83 -13.87 7.35 14.96
N GLU A 84 -13.65 7.92 16.13
CA GLU A 84 -12.36 7.94 16.80
C GLU A 84 -12.41 6.92 17.94
N GLN A 85 -11.74 5.80 17.76
CA GLN A 85 -11.69 4.72 18.74
C GLN A 85 -10.49 4.94 19.65
N LYS A 86 -10.74 5.50 20.84
CA LYS A 86 -9.69 5.80 21.83
C LYS A 86 -9.46 4.61 22.74
N ALA A 87 -8.18 4.31 23.02
CA ALA A 87 -7.76 3.27 23.94
C ALA A 87 -6.39 3.57 24.52
N ASP A 88 -6.13 3.02 25.71
CA ASP A 88 -4.80 3.04 26.32
C ASP A 88 -4.08 1.73 25.97
N PHE A 89 -2.90 1.84 25.37
CA PHE A 89 -2.04 0.69 25.09
C PHE A 89 -0.86 0.67 26.07
N ARG A 90 -0.26 -0.50 26.21
CA ARG A 90 0.94 -0.64 27.02
C ARG A 90 2.14 -0.87 26.09
N GLY A 91 3.04 0.10 26.01
CA GLY A 91 4.30 -0.01 25.27
C GLY A 91 5.24 -1.07 25.87
N TYR A 92 6.29 -1.45 25.12
CA TYR A 92 7.26 -2.47 25.50
C TYR A 92 7.94 -2.22 26.87
N ASP A 93 8.09 -0.97 27.25
CA ASP A 93 8.73 -0.52 28.50
C ASP A 93 7.72 -0.28 29.63
N GLY A 94 6.44 -0.56 29.38
CA GLY A 94 5.35 -0.33 30.32
C GLY A 94 4.74 1.08 30.26
N THR A 95 5.20 1.95 29.36
CA THR A 95 4.60 3.26 29.09
C THR A 95 3.14 3.11 28.67
N ILE A 96 2.26 3.93 29.22
CA ILE A 96 0.87 4.00 28.75
C ILE A 96 0.81 4.96 27.57
N LEU A 97 0.33 4.42 26.44
CA LEU A 97 0.17 5.12 25.18
C LEU A 97 -1.30 5.44 24.96
N HIS A 98 -1.64 6.74 24.92
CA HIS A 98 -3.02 7.20 24.68
C HIS A 98 -3.29 7.23 23.19
N GLY A 99 -3.82 6.13 22.66
CA GLY A 99 -3.98 5.95 21.21
C GLY A 99 -5.39 6.26 20.71
N THR A 100 -5.48 6.51 19.41
CA THR A 100 -6.73 6.79 18.69
C THR A 100 -6.70 6.16 17.29
N ASN A 101 -7.34 5.00 17.13
CA ASN A 101 -7.63 4.51 15.77
C ASN A 101 -8.70 5.42 15.14
N ILE A 102 -8.44 5.88 13.91
CA ILE A 102 -9.36 6.75 13.16
C ILE A 102 -10.03 5.91 12.08
N ILE A 103 -11.34 5.70 12.22
CA ILE A 103 -12.14 4.91 11.29
C ILE A 103 -13.04 5.85 10.48
N ALA A 104 -12.98 5.77 9.15
CA ALA A 104 -13.78 6.59 8.26
C ALA A 104 -14.53 5.72 7.25
N SER A 105 -15.85 5.82 7.21
CA SER A 105 -16.69 4.95 6.38
C SER A 105 -17.33 5.73 5.23
N PHE A 106 -17.08 5.25 4.01
CA PHE A 106 -17.86 5.57 2.82
C PHE A 106 -19.04 4.60 2.73
N LYS A 107 -20.25 5.12 2.45
CA LYS A 107 -21.49 4.33 2.42
C LYS A 107 -21.60 3.39 3.63
N PRO A 108 -21.67 3.93 4.85
CA PRO A 108 -21.65 3.14 6.08
C PRO A 108 -22.81 2.13 6.20
N GLU A 109 -23.90 2.33 5.44
CA GLU A 109 -25.07 1.43 5.42
C GLU A 109 -24.90 0.26 4.43
N ALA A 110 -23.84 0.24 3.60
CA ALA A 110 -23.58 -0.86 2.71
C ALA A 110 -23.10 -2.08 3.51
N THR A 111 -23.71 -3.23 3.27
CA THR A 111 -23.32 -4.50 3.90
C THR A 111 -22.17 -5.18 3.16
N ASP A 112 -22.04 -4.93 1.87
CA ASP A 112 -20.91 -5.38 1.06
C ASP A 112 -19.83 -4.30 1.09
N ARG A 113 -18.68 -4.59 1.71
CA ARG A 113 -17.65 -3.59 1.96
C ARG A 113 -16.23 -4.15 1.95
N VAL A 114 -15.27 -3.28 1.72
CA VAL A 114 -13.84 -3.57 1.81
C VAL A 114 -13.17 -2.65 2.82
N LEU A 115 -12.05 -3.12 3.40
CA LEU A 115 -11.24 -2.39 4.37
C LEU A 115 -9.95 -1.93 3.72
N LEU A 116 -9.62 -0.65 3.85
CA LEU A 116 -8.32 -0.09 3.52
C LEU A 116 -7.71 0.49 4.79
N CYS A 117 -6.48 0.16 5.10
CA CYS A 117 -5.87 0.62 6.34
C CYS A 117 -4.40 1.03 6.16
N ALA A 118 -3.90 1.80 7.11
CA ALA A 118 -2.52 2.24 7.25
C ALA A 118 -2.31 2.65 8.70
N HIS A 119 -1.08 2.65 9.21
CA HIS A 119 -0.80 3.31 10.49
C HIS A 119 -0.52 4.80 10.28
N TRP A 120 -0.64 5.62 11.36
CA TRP A 120 -0.46 7.07 11.27
C TRP A 120 0.50 7.65 12.29
N ASP A 121 0.83 6.90 13.33
CA ASP A 121 1.88 7.26 14.28
C ASP A 121 3.27 7.23 13.66
N SER A 122 4.28 7.55 14.40
CA SER A 122 5.67 7.50 13.93
C SER A 122 6.59 6.95 15.01
N ARG A 123 7.64 6.28 14.54
CA ARG A 123 8.66 5.71 15.41
C ARG A 123 9.33 6.76 16.28
N PRO A 124 9.38 6.55 17.62
CA PRO A 124 10.04 7.47 18.52
C PRO A 124 11.57 7.39 18.47
N TRP A 125 12.10 6.44 17.73
CA TRP A 125 13.54 6.16 17.66
C TRP A 125 14.00 5.92 16.22
N ALA A 126 15.04 6.63 15.77
CA ALA A 126 15.73 6.32 14.51
C ALA A 126 16.75 5.18 14.72
N ASP A 127 16.28 4.05 15.21
CA ASP A 127 17.13 2.96 15.72
C ASP A 127 17.75 2.06 14.64
N ASN A 128 17.40 2.31 13.36
CA ASN A 128 18.09 1.72 12.21
C ASN A 128 19.02 2.70 11.50
N ASP A 129 19.21 3.92 12.04
CA ASP A 129 20.12 4.91 11.45
C ASP A 129 21.59 4.45 11.57
N ALA A 130 22.35 4.61 10.48
CA ALA A 130 23.76 4.25 10.44
C ALA A 130 24.61 5.04 11.44
N ASP A 131 24.21 6.28 11.76
CA ASP A 131 24.81 7.09 12.82
C ASP A 131 24.06 6.86 14.14
N SER A 132 24.66 6.11 15.05
CA SER A 132 24.07 5.81 16.36
C SER A 132 23.77 7.05 17.22
N SER A 133 24.32 8.21 16.89
CA SER A 133 23.94 9.48 17.56
C SER A 133 22.52 9.93 17.23
N ASN A 134 21.92 9.38 16.17
CA ASN A 134 20.55 9.60 15.77
C ASN A 134 19.53 8.67 16.47
N TRP A 135 19.95 7.54 17.00
CA TRP A 135 19.07 6.46 17.49
C TRP A 135 18.01 6.91 18.50
N ARG A 136 18.26 7.97 19.25
CA ARG A 136 17.32 8.52 20.24
C ARG A 136 16.49 9.67 19.69
N LYS A 137 16.61 9.97 18.40
CA LYS A 137 15.79 11.00 17.74
C LYS A 137 14.52 10.38 17.17
N PRO A 138 13.39 11.08 17.23
CA PRO A 138 12.17 10.61 16.58
C PRO A 138 12.32 10.66 15.05
N VAL A 139 11.66 9.73 14.37
CA VAL A 139 11.56 9.69 12.91
C VAL A 139 10.43 10.60 12.45
N LEU A 140 10.65 11.36 11.38
CA LEU A 140 9.58 12.16 10.77
C LEU A 140 8.51 11.27 10.10
N ALA A 141 8.92 10.09 9.65
CA ALA A 141 8.04 9.04 9.15
C ALA A 141 7.16 9.51 7.98
N ALA A 142 7.80 10.07 6.95
CA ALA A 142 7.10 10.50 5.75
C ALA A 142 6.63 9.32 4.90
N ASN A 143 7.44 8.28 4.82
CA ASN A 143 7.07 7.03 4.17
C ASN A 143 6.38 6.09 5.15
N ASP A 144 6.96 5.91 6.32
CA ASP A 144 6.58 5.00 7.38
C ASP A 144 5.54 5.64 8.30
N GLY A 145 4.31 5.46 7.92
CA GLY A 145 2.99 5.86 8.31
C GLY A 145 2.36 6.92 7.43
N ALA A 146 2.98 8.09 7.20
CA ALA A 146 2.27 9.18 6.52
C ALA A 146 1.94 8.90 5.05
N SER A 147 2.72 8.09 4.34
CA SER A 147 2.47 7.77 2.93
C SER A 147 1.19 6.93 2.73
N GLY A 148 0.98 5.91 3.57
CA GLY A 148 -0.21 5.08 3.54
C GLY A 148 -1.47 5.91 3.80
N VAL A 149 -1.48 6.70 4.89
CA VAL A 149 -2.59 7.61 5.21
C VAL A 149 -2.84 8.62 4.09
N ALA A 150 -1.80 9.14 3.44
CA ALA A 150 -1.94 10.08 2.32
C ALA A 150 -2.68 9.46 1.13
N VAL A 151 -2.41 8.19 0.82
CA VAL A 151 -3.14 7.44 -0.21
C VAL A 151 -4.60 7.24 0.22
N LEU A 152 -4.85 6.86 1.48
CA LEU A 152 -6.22 6.70 1.99
C LEU A 152 -7.03 8.00 1.91
N LEU A 153 -6.44 9.14 2.26
CA LEU A 153 -7.09 10.46 2.19
C LEU A 153 -7.41 10.86 0.74
N GLU A 154 -6.52 10.60 -0.20
CA GLU A 154 -6.80 10.87 -1.62
C GLU A 154 -7.90 9.95 -2.17
N LEU A 155 -7.89 8.67 -1.81
CA LEU A 155 -8.99 7.75 -2.16
C LEU A 155 -10.31 8.23 -1.57
N ALA A 156 -10.35 8.63 -0.31
CA ALA A 156 -11.56 9.17 0.33
C ALA A 156 -12.07 10.44 -0.41
N ARG A 157 -11.15 11.32 -0.83
CA ARG A 157 -11.49 12.50 -1.63
C ARG A 157 -12.12 12.13 -2.98
N LEU A 158 -11.60 11.10 -3.65
CA LEU A 158 -12.14 10.61 -4.92
C LEU A 158 -13.52 9.96 -4.73
N LEU A 159 -13.69 9.18 -3.68
CA LEU A 159 -14.96 8.50 -3.39
C LEU A 159 -16.11 9.47 -3.08
N GLN A 160 -15.82 10.70 -2.64
CA GLN A 160 -16.83 11.74 -2.43
C GLN A 160 -17.72 11.97 -3.66
N GLN A 161 -17.19 11.71 -4.87
CA GLN A 161 -17.89 11.91 -6.15
C GLN A 161 -18.17 10.57 -6.88
N ALA A 162 -18.02 9.43 -6.20
CA ALA A 162 -18.12 8.10 -6.78
C ALA A 162 -19.51 7.47 -6.56
N ASP A 163 -20.56 8.11 -7.07
CA ASP A 163 -21.95 7.60 -6.94
C ASP A 163 -22.13 6.21 -7.54
N SER A 164 -21.33 5.85 -8.55
CA SER A 164 -21.39 4.57 -9.25
C SER A 164 -20.81 3.40 -8.43
N LEU A 165 -19.92 3.65 -7.49
CA LEU A 165 -19.37 2.61 -6.63
C LEU A 165 -20.47 2.06 -5.71
N ARG A 166 -20.71 0.75 -5.72
CA ARG A 166 -21.84 0.13 -5.01
C ARG A 166 -21.46 -0.38 -3.62
N ILE A 167 -20.21 -0.68 -3.39
CA ILE A 167 -19.70 -1.18 -2.12
C ILE A 167 -19.46 -0.06 -1.09
N GLY A 168 -19.46 -0.42 0.18
CA GLY A 168 -18.90 0.38 1.25
C GLY A 168 -17.38 0.28 1.29
N VAL A 169 -16.72 1.35 1.73
CA VAL A 169 -15.28 1.33 1.99
C VAL A 169 -15.04 1.89 3.37
N ASP A 170 -14.33 1.12 4.21
CA ASP A 170 -13.82 1.63 5.47
C ASP A 170 -12.33 1.92 5.36
N PHE A 171 -11.96 3.10 5.78
CA PHE A 171 -10.58 3.52 5.96
C PHE A 171 -10.27 3.46 7.45
N ILE A 172 -9.21 2.75 7.83
CA ILE A 172 -8.75 2.75 9.22
C ILE A 172 -7.30 3.21 9.26
N CYS A 173 -7.07 4.31 9.99
CA CYS A 173 -5.72 4.71 10.34
C CYS A 173 -5.45 4.18 11.75
N PHE A 174 -4.61 3.15 11.84
CA PHE A 174 -4.22 2.53 13.10
C PHE A 174 -3.18 3.39 13.82
N ASP A 175 -3.23 3.35 15.15
CA ASP A 175 -2.33 4.09 16.02
C ASP A 175 -1.42 3.13 16.80
N ALA A 176 -0.29 3.64 17.26
CA ALA A 176 0.68 2.87 18.04
C ALA A 176 1.13 1.56 17.36
N GLU A 177 1.28 1.60 16.04
CA GLU A 177 1.92 0.52 15.29
C GLU A 177 3.41 0.48 15.65
N ASP A 178 4.08 1.64 15.61
CA ASP A 178 5.52 1.81 15.51
C ASP A 178 6.21 2.10 16.88
N TRP A 179 5.53 1.78 17.99
CA TRP A 179 6.13 1.85 19.35
C TRP A 179 6.85 0.54 19.75
N GLY A 180 7.16 -0.33 18.80
CA GLY A 180 7.79 -1.61 19.08
C GLY A 180 9.16 -1.49 19.76
N THR A 181 9.60 -2.57 20.39
CA THR A 181 10.88 -2.64 21.13
C THR A 181 12.05 -2.14 20.28
N PRO A 182 12.79 -1.14 20.73
CA PRO A 182 13.93 -0.62 19.97
C PRO A 182 15.08 -1.62 19.94
N GLN A 183 15.89 -1.56 18.87
CA GLN A 183 16.95 -2.54 18.62
C GLN A 183 17.95 -2.73 19.80
N TRP A 184 18.23 -1.65 20.57
CA TRP A 184 19.10 -1.74 21.73
C TRP A 184 18.49 -2.44 22.95
N SER A 185 17.18 -2.68 22.97
CA SER A 185 16.46 -3.34 24.06
C SER A 185 15.92 -4.71 23.68
N LYS A 186 16.10 -5.14 22.44
CA LYS A 186 15.59 -6.40 21.93
C LYS A 186 16.23 -7.59 22.61
N THR A 187 15.43 -8.43 23.28
CA THR A 187 15.91 -9.58 24.07
C THR A 187 15.27 -10.92 23.68
N GLY A 188 14.54 -10.97 22.57
CA GLY A 188 13.85 -12.19 22.13
C GLY A 188 12.75 -11.87 21.12
N ASP A 189 11.66 -12.62 21.16
CA ASP A 189 10.44 -12.32 20.40
C ASP A 189 9.78 -11.09 21.03
N ASP A 190 9.56 -10.08 20.20
CA ASP A 190 8.99 -8.79 20.57
C ASP A 190 7.78 -8.44 19.69
N SER A 191 7.23 -9.43 18.95
CA SER A 191 6.13 -9.25 18.02
C SER A 191 4.85 -8.70 18.65
N ASP A 192 4.67 -8.90 19.95
CA ASP A 192 3.54 -8.40 20.74
C ASP A 192 3.66 -6.92 21.15
N THR A 193 4.79 -6.28 20.82
CA THR A 193 5.03 -4.86 21.14
C THR A 193 4.70 -3.91 19.99
N TRP A 194 4.38 -4.45 18.81
CA TRP A 194 4.05 -3.75 17.56
C TRP A 194 2.56 -3.80 17.28
N ALA A 195 2.09 -2.95 16.37
CA ALA A 195 0.73 -3.00 15.84
C ALA A 195 -0.38 -2.95 16.93
N LEU A 196 -0.14 -2.20 18.03
CA LEU A 196 -1.02 -2.23 19.20
C LEU A 196 -2.44 -1.74 18.89
N GLY A 197 -2.59 -0.74 18.01
CA GLY A 197 -3.88 -0.21 17.60
C GLY A 197 -4.71 -1.19 16.81
N SER A 198 -4.11 -1.92 15.86
CA SER A 198 -4.82 -2.92 15.09
C SER A 198 -5.14 -4.17 15.90
N HIS A 199 -4.28 -4.57 16.83
CA HIS A 199 -4.60 -5.62 17.81
C HIS A 199 -5.83 -5.27 18.63
N TYR A 200 -5.91 -4.02 19.10
CA TYR A 200 -7.07 -3.55 19.85
C TYR A 200 -8.33 -3.51 18.99
N TRP A 201 -8.25 -2.94 17.79
CA TRP A 201 -9.38 -2.85 16.89
C TRP A 201 -9.90 -4.23 16.47
N ALA A 202 -9.02 -5.17 16.16
CA ALA A 202 -9.38 -6.51 15.74
C ALA A 202 -10.16 -7.27 16.85
N ALA A 203 -9.82 -7.02 18.14
CA ALA A 203 -10.52 -7.56 19.27
C ALA A 203 -11.81 -6.79 19.63
N HIS A 204 -11.89 -5.51 19.26
CA HIS A 204 -12.97 -4.58 19.58
C HIS A 204 -13.39 -3.76 18.35
N PRO A 205 -13.94 -4.40 17.30
CA PRO A 205 -14.35 -3.67 16.10
C PRO A 205 -15.31 -2.52 16.41
N HIS A 206 -15.22 -1.45 15.63
CA HIS A 206 -16.02 -0.24 15.81
C HIS A 206 -17.52 -0.38 15.59
N VAL A 207 -17.92 -1.51 15.01
CA VAL A 207 -19.32 -1.93 14.83
C VAL A 207 -19.44 -3.38 15.30
N GLU A 208 -20.47 -3.70 16.07
CA GLU A 208 -20.75 -5.07 16.51
C GLU A 208 -21.01 -5.97 15.30
N GLY A 209 -20.30 -7.10 15.23
CA GLY A 209 -20.39 -8.03 14.09
C GLY A 209 -19.81 -7.43 12.79
N TYR A 210 -18.87 -6.50 12.89
CA TYR A 210 -18.19 -5.93 11.71
C TYR A 210 -17.60 -7.03 10.83
N ASP A 211 -17.85 -6.93 9.54
CA ASP A 211 -17.30 -7.81 8.53
C ASP A 211 -16.92 -7.00 7.27
N ALA A 212 -15.88 -7.43 6.58
CA ALA A 212 -15.49 -6.92 5.27
C ALA A 212 -15.03 -8.09 4.41
N ARG A 213 -15.28 -8.02 3.10
CA ARG A 213 -14.87 -9.11 2.18
C ARG A 213 -13.38 -9.36 2.21
N TYR A 214 -12.61 -8.29 2.31
CA TYR A 214 -11.15 -8.31 2.47
C TYR A 214 -10.64 -6.96 2.95
N GLY A 215 -9.37 -6.95 3.38
CA GLY A 215 -8.62 -5.76 3.73
C GLY A 215 -7.36 -5.60 2.88
N ILE A 216 -6.90 -4.35 2.75
CA ILE A 216 -5.61 -3.98 2.16
C ILE A 216 -4.94 -2.99 3.09
N LEU A 217 -3.82 -3.39 3.68
CA LEU A 217 -2.92 -2.53 4.44
C LEU A 217 -1.96 -1.83 3.50
N LEU A 218 -1.65 -0.57 3.79
CA LEU A 218 -0.69 0.26 3.07
C LEU A 218 0.38 0.71 4.04
N ASP A 219 1.54 0.13 3.95
CA ASP A 219 2.69 0.56 4.72
C ASP A 219 3.87 0.94 3.82
N MET A 220 4.50 2.09 4.10
CA MET A 220 5.64 2.62 3.34
C MET A 220 5.44 2.69 1.81
N VAL A 221 4.26 3.15 1.37
CA VAL A 221 3.83 3.12 -0.04
C VAL A 221 4.19 4.36 -0.84
N GLY A 222 5.04 5.25 -0.31
CA GLY A 222 5.43 6.51 -0.96
C GLY A 222 6.92 6.62 -1.29
N GLY A 223 7.76 5.70 -0.84
CA GLY A 223 9.22 5.80 -0.93
C GLY A 223 9.77 5.74 -2.36
N GLN A 224 10.87 6.46 -2.61
CA GLN A 224 11.60 6.40 -3.87
C GLN A 224 12.15 5.00 -4.12
N GLY A 225 11.93 4.47 -5.33
CA GLY A 225 12.43 3.16 -5.73
C GLY A 225 11.71 1.97 -5.08
N ALA A 226 10.57 2.20 -4.45
CA ALA A 226 9.78 1.15 -3.82
C ALA A 226 9.40 0.04 -4.82
N ARG A 227 9.49 -1.20 -4.37
CA ARG A 227 9.04 -2.40 -5.07
C ARG A 227 8.26 -3.28 -4.09
N PHE A 228 7.03 -3.58 -4.46
CA PHE A 228 6.11 -4.38 -3.66
C PHE A 228 6.11 -5.81 -4.19
N TYR A 229 6.41 -6.76 -3.34
CA TYR A 229 6.40 -8.18 -3.64
C TYR A 229 5.18 -8.83 -2.99
N HIS A 230 4.87 -10.06 -3.37
CA HIS A 230 3.84 -10.83 -2.67
C HIS A 230 4.34 -11.12 -1.24
N GLU A 231 3.82 -10.40 -0.25
CA GLU A 231 4.18 -10.60 1.15
C GLU A 231 3.68 -11.98 1.63
N GLY A 232 4.50 -12.68 2.42
CA GLY A 232 4.30 -14.10 2.70
C GLY A 232 3.10 -14.42 3.60
N ILE A 233 2.78 -13.57 4.56
CA ILE A 233 1.59 -13.74 5.42
C ILE A 233 0.33 -13.40 4.63
N SER A 234 0.36 -12.36 3.79
CA SER A 234 -0.70 -12.01 2.84
C SER A 234 -1.03 -13.19 1.92
N LEU A 235 -0.01 -13.87 1.36
CA LEU A 235 -0.21 -15.07 0.55
C LEU A 235 -0.86 -16.22 1.35
N ARG A 236 -0.61 -16.28 2.63
CA ARG A 236 -1.15 -17.34 3.50
C ARG A 236 -2.63 -17.14 3.82
N TYR A 237 -3.05 -15.89 4.07
CA TYR A 237 -4.39 -15.57 4.53
C TYR A 237 -5.33 -15.05 3.43
N ALA A 238 -4.80 -14.32 2.45
CA ALA A 238 -5.57 -13.57 1.46
C ALA A 238 -4.99 -13.65 0.04
N ARG A 239 -4.53 -14.82 -0.37
CA ARG A 239 -3.85 -15.07 -1.67
C ARG A 239 -4.62 -14.51 -2.87
N GLU A 240 -5.93 -14.68 -2.90
CA GLU A 240 -6.77 -14.19 -3.99
C GLU A 240 -6.74 -12.67 -4.08
N VAL A 241 -6.72 -11.97 -2.94
CA VAL A 241 -6.62 -10.51 -2.87
C VAL A 241 -5.25 -10.04 -3.37
N VAL A 242 -4.15 -10.74 -2.99
CA VAL A 242 -2.81 -10.47 -3.54
C VAL A 242 -2.86 -10.51 -5.06
N TYR A 243 -3.35 -11.60 -5.64
CA TYR A 243 -3.39 -11.75 -7.10
C TYR A 243 -4.31 -10.75 -7.79
N GLN A 244 -5.45 -10.39 -7.18
CA GLN A 244 -6.35 -9.37 -7.69
C GLN A 244 -5.65 -8.00 -7.77
N VAL A 245 -4.97 -7.57 -6.70
CA VAL A 245 -4.27 -6.28 -6.64
C VAL A 245 -3.09 -6.24 -7.62
N TRP A 246 -2.26 -7.28 -7.65
CA TRP A 246 -1.11 -7.34 -8.58
C TRP A 246 -1.57 -7.41 -10.04
N ALA A 247 -2.65 -8.13 -10.36
CA ALA A 247 -3.23 -8.14 -11.70
C ALA A 247 -3.76 -6.76 -12.11
N ALA A 248 -4.39 -6.02 -11.19
CA ALA A 248 -4.83 -4.65 -11.43
C ALA A 248 -3.64 -3.72 -11.73
N ALA A 249 -2.56 -3.82 -10.95
CA ALA A 249 -1.33 -3.07 -11.16
C ALA A 249 -0.68 -3.39 -12.52
N GLN A 250 -0.59 -4.67 -12.90
CA GLN A 250 -0.07 -5.10 -14.21
C GLN A 250 -0.91 -4.54 -15.36
N THR A 251 -2.24 -4.59 -15.22
CA THR A 251 -3.20 -4.05 -16.19
C THR A 251 -2.98 -2.56 -16.44
N LEU A 252 -2.60 -1.81 -15.40
CA LEU A 252 -2.32 -0.37 -15.47
C LEU A 252 -0.87 -0.03 -15.90
N GLY A 253 -0.02 -1.04 -16.09
CA GLY A 253 1.39 -0.85 -16.47
C GLY A 253 2.33 -0.57 -15.28
N TYR A 254 1.90 -0.84 -14.05
CA TYR A 254 2.70 -0.64 -12.82
C TYR A 254 3.48 -1.89 -12.40
N GLY A 255 3.73 -2.84 -13.32
CA GLY A 255 4.46 -4.07 -13.02
C GLY A 255 5.90 -3.87 -12.55
N SER A 256 6.50 -2.69 -12.77
CA SER A 256 7.82 -2.34 -12.21
C SER A 256 7.79 -1.99 -10.73
N TYR A 257 6.62 -1.63 -10.19
CA TYR A 257 6.38 -1.41 -8.76
C TYR A 257 5.86 -2.67 -8.09
N PHE A 258 4.92 -3.37 -8.73
CA PHE A 258 4.27 -4.57 -8.21
C PHE A 258 4.90 -5.83 -8.82
N ILE A 259 5.88 -6.36 -8.14
CA ILE A 259 6.69 -7.50 -8.59
C ILE A 259 5.95 -8.81 -8.27
N SER A 260 5.79 -9.68 -9.27
CA SER A 260 5.02 -10.94 -9.13
C SER A 260 5.85 -12.10 -8.55
N ASP A 261 6.80 -11.79 -7.67
CA ASP A 261 7.61 -12.76 -6.93
C ASP A 261 7.27 -12.70 -5.43
N GLU A 262 7.57 -13.76 -4.70
CA GLU A 262 7.39 -13.81 -3.25
C GLU A 262 8.43 -12.92 -2.55
N GLY A 263 7.96 -12.14 -1.57
CA GLY A 263 8.77 -11.31 -0.68
C GLY A 263 9.02 -11.95 0.67
N GLY A 264 9.33 -11.12 1.67
CA GLY A 264 9.48 -11.53 3.06
C GLY A 264 8.13 -11.89 3.71
N MET A 265 8.22 -12.38 4.96
CA MET A 265 7.07 -12.47 5.88
C MET A 265 7.23 -11.34 6.89
N ILE A 266 6.24 -10.47 6.97
CA ILE A 266 6.32 -9.23 7.73
C ILE A 266 5.33 -9.28 8.90
N THR A 267 5.76 -8.80 10.08
CA THR A 267 4.87 -8.55 11.21
C THR A 267 4.35 -7.13 11.10
N ASP A 268 3.02 -6.98 10.94
CA ASP A 268 2.39 -5.69 10.72
C ASP A 268 0.90 -5.76 11.04
N ASP A 269 0.19 -4.64 10.95
CA ASP A 269 -1.24 -4.43 11.27
C ASP A 269 -2.19 -5.44 10.59
N HIS A 270 -1.82 -6.01 9.44
CA HIS A 270 -2.65 -7.02 8.75
C HIS A 270 -2.74 -8.35 9.53
N ILE A 271 -1.79 -8.65 10.42
CA ILE A 271 -1.79 -9.91 11.19
C ILE A 271 -3.00 -10.00 12.14
N PRO A 272 -3.22 -9.04 13.06
CA PRO A 272 -4.39 -9.13 13.94
C PRO A 272 -5.72 -9.05 13.18
N ILE A 273 -5.77 -8.35 12.05
CA ILE A 273 -6.96 -8.30 11.19
C ILE A 273 -7.28 -9.72 10.66
N ASN A 274 -6.26 -10.42 10.16
CA ASN A 274 -6.41 -11.79 9.67
C ASN A 274 -6.74 -12.79 10.80
N GLN A 275 -6.02 -12.70 11.93
CA GLN A 275 -6.05 -13.74 12.95
C GLN A 275 -7.18 -13.56 13.97
N THR A 276 -7.53 -12.32 14.29
CA THR A 276 -8.50 -11.98 15.33
C THR A 276 -9.82 -11.52 14.74
N ALA A 277 -9.81 -10.58 13.79
CA ALA A 277 -11.04 -10.14 13.13
C ALA A 277 -11.51 -11.13 12.03
N ASN A 278 -10.65 -12.08 11.61
CA ASN A 278 -10.91 -13.07 10.56
C ASN A 278 -11.28 -12.44 9.19
N ILE A 279 -10.73 -11.28 8.88
CA ILE A 279 -10.92 -10.61 7.59
C ILE A 279 -9.66 -10.86 6.75
N PRO A 280 -9.77 -11.52 5.57
CA PRO A 280 -8.63 -11.77 4.68
C PRO A 280 -7.97 -10.45 4.27
N THR A 281 -6.79 -10.15 4.80
CA THR A 281 -6.13 -8.85 4.62
C THR A 281 -4.72 -9.04 4.10
N ILE A 282 -4.37 -8.27 3.07
CA ILE A 282 -3.02 -8.20 2.52
C ILE A 282 -2.28 -6.96 3.01
N ASP A 283 -0.97 -7.00 2.89
CA ASP A 283 -0.08 -5.89 3.12
C ASP A 283 0.62 -5.49 1.82
N ILE A 284 0.51 -4.23 1.42
CA ILE A 284 1.31 -3.62 0.36
C ILE A 284 2.44 -2.87 1.05
N ILE A 285 3.59 -3.55 1.17
CA ILE A 285 4.78 -3.06 1.83
C ILE A 285 5.99 -3.24 0.91
N PRO A 286 6.97 -2.30 0.87
CA PRO A 286 8.14 -2.47 0.02
C PRO A 286 9.06 -3.58 0.54
N TYR A 287 9.69 -4.27 -0.41
CA TYR A 287 10.72 -5.26 -0.10
C TYR A 287 11.96 -5.02 -0.96
N HIS A 288 13.09 -4.81 -0.31
CA HIS A 288 14.38 -4.51 -0.92
C HIS A 288 15.39 -5.61 -0.58
N PRO A 289 15.37 -6.77 -1.26
CA PRO A 289 16.20 -7.93 -0.91
C PRO A 289 17.70 -7.66 -0.99
N ASP A 290 18.10 -6.66 -1.78
CA ASP A 290 19.50 -6.30 -2.01
C ASP A 290 19.97 -5.12 -1.11
N CYS A 291 19.09 -4.52 -0.30
CA CYS A 291 19.45 -3.45 0.62
C CYS A 291 20.13 -4.03 1.87
N GLN A 292 21.30 -3.51 2.18
CA GLN A 292 22.09 -4.01 3.32
C GLN A 292 21.60 -3.43 4.65
N GLU A 293 21.02 -2.25 4.62
CA GLU A 293 20.55 -1.52 5.79
C GLU A 293 19.27 -2.15 6.34
N SER A 294 18.30 -2.39 5.47
CA SER A 294 17.02 -3.02 5.82
C SER A 294 16.32 -3.57 4.58
N SER A 295 15.61 -4.69 4.74
CA SER A 295 14.71 -5.20 3.69
C SER A 295 13.55 -4.25 3.38
N PHE A 296 13.28 -3.26 4.23
CA PHE A 296 12.30 -2.20 4.03
C PHE A 296 12.86 -0.97 3.27
N GLY A 297 14.16 -0.96 3.01
CA GLY A 297 14.86 0.11 2.31
C GLY A 297 15.76 0.96 3.22
N PRO A 298 16.54 1.87 2.63
CA PRO A 298 17.63 2.56 3.34
C PRO A 298 17.17 3.66 4.31
N THR A 299 15.92 4.11 4.23
CA THR A 299 15.39 5.19 5.07
C THR A 299 14.57 4.68 6.25
N TRP A 300 14.23 3.38 6.26
CA TRP A 300 13.40 2.78 7.31
C TRP A 300 14.03 2.95 8.70
N HIS A 301 13.25 3.52 9.61
CA HIS A 301 13.63 3.84 10.99
C HIS A 301 14.93 4.67 11.10
N THR A 302 15.11 5.62 10.19
CA THR A 302 16.21 6.59 10.20
C THR A 302 15.69 8.03 10.22
N VAL A 303 16.56 8.98 10.52
CA VAL A 303 16.23 10.42 10.41
C VAL A 303 16.02 10.89 8.96
N HIS A 304 16.25 10.01 7.99
CA HIS A 304 16.10 10.26 6.56
C HIS A 304 14.75 9.81 6.00
N ASP A 305 13.85 9.29 6.81
CA ASP A 305 12.46 9.09 6.37
C ASP A 305 11.71 10.42 6.40
N ASP A 306 11.95 11.22 5.37
CA ASP A 306 11.45 12.58 5.18
C ASP A 306 10.84 12.78 3.78
N MET A 307 10.31 14.00 3.54
CA MET A 307 9.64 14.34 2.29
C MET A 307 10.56 14.35 1.05
N ASP A 308 11.88 14.45 1.23
CA ASP A 308 12.83 14.42 0.12
C ASP A 308 12.95 13.02 -0.49
N HIS A 309 12.53 11.99 0.25
CA HIS A 309 12.54 10.59 -0.17
C HIS A 309 11.16 10.08 -0.63
N ILE A 310 10.14 10.93 -0.67
CA ILE A 310 8.81 10.57 -1.20
C ILE A 310 8.73 10.80 -2.70
N ASP A 311 8.28 9.78 -3.43
CA ASP A 311 8.07 9.81 -4.89
C ASP A 311 6.57 9.80 -5.24
N ARG A 312 6.14 10.82 -5.98
CA ARG A 312 4.77 10.92 -6.51
C ARG A 312 4.39 9.76 -7.43
N ASN A 313 5.36 9.18 -8.14
CA ASN A 313 5.08 8.06 -9.03
C ASN A 313 4.80 6.78 -8.24
N THR A 314 5.46 6.58 -7.10
CA THR A 314 5.15 5.48 -6.18
C THR A 314 3.74 5.63 -5.62
N LEU A 315 3.39 6.83 -5.10
CA LEU A 315 2.04 7.14 -4.63
C LEU A 315 0.99 6.95 -5.72
N LEU A 316 1.29 7.36 -6.98
CA LEU A 316 0.42 7.17 -8.13
C LEU A 316 0.20 5.67 -8.43
N ALA A 317 1.28 4.90 -8.48
CA ALA A 317 1.20 3.48 -8.80
C ALA A 317 0.32 2.72 -7.80
N VAL A 318 0.50 2.97 -6.50
CA VAL A 318 -0.32 2.36 -5.45
C VAL A 318 -1.75 2.88 -5.50
N GLY A 319 -1.94 4.19 -5.45
CA GLY A 319 -3.27 4.80 -5.39
C GLY A 319 -4.13 4.47 -6.60
N GLN A 320 -3.57 4.52 -7.83
CA GLN A 320 -4.32 4.17 -9.03
C GLN A 320 -4.64 2.68 -9.11
N THR A 321 -3.76 1.81 -8.60
CA THR A 321 -4.04 0.37 -8.49
C THR A 321 -5.24 0.13 -7.57
N LEU A 322 -5.31 0.81 -6.42
CA LEU A 322 -6.45 0.70 -5.51
C LEU A 322 -7.74 1.27 -6.10
N VAL A 323 -7.68 2.38 -6.86
CA VAL A 323 -8.84 2.85 -7.63
C VAL A 323 -9.33 1.76 -8.58
N GLN A 324 -8.42 1.14 -9.35
CA GLN A 324 -8.77 0.04 -10.28
C GLN A 324 -9.44 -1.12 -9.55
N VAL A 325 -8.91 -1.53 -8.39
CA VAL A 325 -9.48 -2.60 -7.56
C VAL A 325 -10.87 -2.22 -7.08
N LEU A 326 -11.04 -1.07 -6.44
CA LEU A 326 -12.33 -0.63 -5.90
C LEU A 326 -13.42 -0.50 -6.98
N PHE A 327 -13.09 -0.01 -8.17
CA PHE A 327 -14.05 0.17 -9.25
C PHE A 327 -14.26 -1.08 -10.11
N SER A 328 -13.55 -2.18 -9.81
CA SER A 328 -13.83 -3.51 -10.39
C SER A 328 -14.82 -4.33 -9.58
N GLU A 329 -15.18 -3.87 -8.37
CA GLU A 329 -16.14 -4.47 -7.44
C GLU A 329 -17.62 -4.13 -7.83
#